data_bf5de1743d8b79dc09d2ee7e5f96b1eb
#
_entry.id   bf5de1743d8b79dc09d2ee7e5f96b1eb
#
_cell.length_a   1.000
_cell.length_b   1.000
_cell.length_c   1.000
_cell.angle_alpha   90.00
_cell.angle_beta   90.00
_cell.angle_gamma   90.00
#
_symmetry.space_group_name_H-M   'P 1'
#
loop_
_entity.id
_entity.type
_entity.pdbx_description
1 polymer ?
#
loop_
_entity_poly.entity_id
_entity_poly.type
_entity_poly.pdbx_seq_one_letter_code
_entity_poly.pdbx_strand_id
1 'polypeptide(L)'
;MYDGSDVACYDQLHLTKRNFHDLCTMLRERCGLRDSVYVTVEEKVAMFLLVVGHSIKMRMLRGTYKRSLWTIRTHFSDVLTALLSLYGEFIKLPSATAQAPNDYKWKWFGNALGALDGCHIDVLVDVADQGRYRNRKQAITTNMLGVVDWNMKFLYVLPGWEGSVSDSRVLRDAMRTNRQDAFVIPKGKYCLVDAGYTNGEGFLAPFRSTRYHLKEWAASAQQPQTAKLYNLRHSCARNVVERTFVLFKKKWDILRSQTFFDIKDQIRIISACCVLHNFARDRQHVMDDLLLHEVDSELANAPN
;
A
#
# COMPACT_ATOMS: atom_id res chain seq x y z
N MET A 1 -16.60 14.86 -16.13
CA MET A 1 -16.01 14.25 -14.94
C MET A 1 -14.63 14.83 -14.65
N TYR A 2 -13.65 14.70 -15.52
CA TYR A 2 -12.30 15.29 -15.37
C TYR A 2 -12.16 16.72 -15.91
N ASP A 3 -13.20 17.33 -16.44
CA ASP A 3 -13.25 18.75 -16.84
C ASP A 3 -13.75 19.68 -15.72
N GLY A 4 -14.17 19.11 -14.58
CA GLY A 4 -14.58 19.85 -13.38
C GLY A 4 -13.40 20.53 -12.65
N SER A 5 -13.62 20.96 -11.40
CA SER A 5 -12.55 21.46 -10.52
C SER A 5 -11.58 20.33 -10.11
N ASP A 6 -10.38 20.69 -9.60
CA ASP A 6 -9.45 19.70 -9.01
C ASP A 6 -10.06 18.92 -7.87
N VAL A 7 -10.90 19.57 -7.04
CA VAL A 7 -11.63 18.91 -5.94
C VAL A 7 -12.57 17.85 -6.49
N ALA A 8 -13.42 18.21 -7.47
CA ALA A 8 -14.36 17.27 -8.07
C ALA A 8 -13.66 16.08 -8.76
N CYS A 9 -12.51 16.31 -9.39
CA CYS A 9 -11.69 15.24 -9.98
C CYS A 9 -11.10 14.34 -8.89
N TYR A 10 -10.58 14.94 -7.81
CA TYR A 10 -10.03 14.18 -6.70
C TYR A 10 -11.10 13.35 -5.97
N ASP A 11 -12.27 13.91 -5.71
CA ASP A 11 -13.38 13.20 -5.07
C ASP A 11 -13.84 11.97 -5.86
N GLN A 12 -13.73 12.03 -7.19
CA GLN A 12 -14.17 10.92 -8.06
C GLN A 12 -13.05 9.94 -8.42
N LEU A 13 -11.84 10.43 -8.65
CA LEU A 13 -10.74 9.62 -9.21
C LEU A 13 -9.58 9.43 -8.23
N HIS A 14 -9.63 10.06 -7.05
CA HIS A 14 -8.55 10.11 -6.06
C HIS A 14 -7.22 10.65 -6.61
N LEU A 15 -7.29 11.43 -7.69
CA LEU A 15 -6.19 12.14 -8.35
C LEU A 15 -6.65 13.55 -8.74
N THR A 16 -5.76 14.52 -8.67
CA THR A 16 -6.01 15.83 -9.27
C THR A 16 -6.06 15.72 -10.80
N LYS A 17 -6.64 16.70 -11.47
CA LYS A 17 -6.69 16.74 -12.95
C LYS A 17 -5.32 16.54 -13.57
N ARG A 18 -4.32 17.28 -13.09
CA ARG A 18 -2.94 17.17 -13.57
C ARG A 18 -2.43 15.73 -13.42
N ASN A 19 -2.53 15.15 -12.23
CA ASN A 19 -2.04 13.81 -11.96
C ASN A 19 -2.80 12.74 -12.77
N PHE A 20 -4.10 12.95 -13.00
CA PHE A 20 -4.89 12.08 -13.87
C PHE A 20 -4.40 12.12 -15.32
N HIS A 21 -4.18 13.31 -15.88
CA HIS A 21 -3.65 13.45 -17.24
C HIS A 21 -2.22 12.92 -17.37
N ASP A 22 -1.35 13.17 -16.38
CA ASP A 22 0.00 12.61 -16.33
C ASP A 22 -0.04 11.07 -16.32
N LEU A 23 -0.97 10.47 -15.57
CA LEU A 23 -1.16 9.03 -15.56
C LEU A 23 -1.60 8.51 -16.94
N CYS A 24 -2.60 9.14 -17.56
CA CYS A 24 -3.09 8.77 -18.89
C CYS A 24 -1.97 8.86 -19.94
N THR A 25 -1.19 9.94 -19.92
CA THR A 25 -0.05 10.14 -20.82
C THR A 25 1.00 9.06 -20.63
N MET A 26 1.38 8.78 -19.38
CA MET A 26 2.35 7.72 -19.05
C MET A 26 1.89 6.34 -19.52
N LEU A 27 0.62 5.99 -19.30
CA LEU A 27 0.07 4.70 -19.74
C LEU A 27 0.01 4.61 -21.27
N ARG A 28 -0.27 5.73 -21.95
CA ARG A 28 -0.30 5.80 -23.42
C ARG A 28 1.10 5.64 -24.01
N GLU A 29 2.08 6.38 -23.52
CA GLU A 29 3.41 6.48 -24.10
C GLU A 29 4.30 5.27 -23.74
N ARG A 30 4.20 4.79 -22.52
CA ARG A 30 5.14 3.82 -21.95
C ARG A 30 4.59 2.40 -21.87
N CYS A 31 3.26 2.26 -21.73
CA CYS A 31 2.61 0.95 -21.56
C CYS A 31 1.82 0.50 -22.79
N GLY A 32 1.82 1.31 -23.85
CA GLY A 32 1.11 0.97 -25.09
C GLY A 32 -0.42 1.01 -24.98
N LEU A 33 -0.99 1.61 -23.91
CA LEU A 33 -2.43 1.79 -23.83
C LEU A 33 -2.89 2.74 -24.95
N ARG A 34 -3.90 2.35 -25.73
CA ARG A 34 -4.37 3.11 -26.90
C ARG A 34 -5.85 3.41 -26.80
N ASP A 35 -6.27 4.49 -27.47
CA ASP A 35 -7.67 4.73 -27.70
C ASP A 35 -8.26 3.58 -28.54
N SER A 36 -9.50 3.22 -28.27
CA SER A 36 -10.30 2.40 -29.16
C SER A 36 -11.22 3.29 -30.00
N VAL A 37 -11.92 2.71 -30.98
CA VAL A 37 -12.82 3.48 -31.88
C VAL A 37 -13.80 4.38 -31.10
N TYR A 38 -14.25 3.94 -29.93
CA TYR A 38 -15.31 4.61 -29.16
C TYR A 38 -14.92 4.97 -27.72
N VAL A 39 -13.74 4.58 -27.26
CA VAL A 39 -13.33 4.76 -25.84
C VAL A 39 -11.90 5.27 -25.79
N THR A 40 -11.71 6.46 -25.28
CA THR A 40 -10.37 7.08 -25.11
C THR A 40 -9.61 6.45 -23.94
N VAL A 41 -8.30 6.65 -23.86
CA VAL A 41 -7.48 6.23 -22.72
C VAL A 41 -7.98 6.86 -21.43
N GLU A 42 -8.36 8.13 -21.48
CA GLU A 42 -8.89 8.87 -20.31
C GLU A 42 -10.18 8.21 -19.79
N GLU A 43 -11.09 7.83 -20.69
CA GLU A 43 -12.31 7.12 -20.30
C GLU A 43 -12.00 5.75 -19.66
N LYS A 44 -11.06 4.99 -20.26
CA LYS A 44 -10.60 3.69 -19.72
C LYS A 44 -10.04 3.83 -18.31
N VAL A 45 -9.12 4.80 -18.12
CA VAL A 45 -8.46 5.07 -16.83
C VAL A 45 -9.46 5.58 -15.80
N ALA A 46 -10.39 6.46 -16.18
CA ALA A 46 -11.44 6.94 -15.30
C ALA A 46 -12.35 5.79 -14.81
N MET A 47 -12.79 4.91 -15.71
CA MET A 47 -13.55 3.71 -15.32
C MET A 47 -12.78 2.82 -14.35
N PHE A 48 -11.48 2.62 -14.59
CA PHE A 48 -10.62 1.84 -13.69
C PHE A 48 -10.53 2.48 -12.31
N LEU A 49 -10.22 3.78 -12.23
CA LEU A 49 -10.09 4.51 -10.97
C LEU A 49 -11.38 4.54 -10.16
N LEU A 50 -12.55 4.68 -10.81
CA LEU A 50 -13.84 4.57 -10.14
C LEU A 50 -14.07 3.20 -9.50
N VAL A 51 -13.66 2.12 -10.17
CA VAL A 51 -13.79 0.77 -9.61
C VAL A 51 -12.85 0.58 -8.42
N VAL A 52 -11.58 0.96 -8.54
CA VAL A 52 -10.61 0.72 -7.46
C VAL A 52 -10.72 1.74 -6.32
N GLY A 53 -11.06 2.99 -6.63
CA GLY A 53 -11.17 4.07 -5.67
C GLY A 53 -12.42 3.97 -4.79
N HIS A 54 -13.57 3.60 -5.38
CA HIS A 54 -14.85 3.58 -4.67
C HIS A 54 -15.51 2.21 -4.59
N SER A 55 -14.81 1.15 -4.97
CA SER A 55 -15.37 -0.22 -5.02
C SER A 55 -16.68 -0.33 -5.83
N ILE A 56 -16.84 0.50 -6.88
CA ILE A 56 -18.05 0.54 -7.70
C ILE A 56 -18.13 -0.74 -8.52
N LYS A 57 -19.29 -1.41 -8.45
CA LYS A 57 -19.53 -2.57 -9.30
C LYS A 57 -19.55 -2.16 -10.79
N MET A 58 -18.77 -2.82 -11.63
CA MET A 58 -18.65 -2.50 -13.06
C MET A 58 -20.00 -2.38 -13.76
N ARG A 59 -21.03 -3.13 -13.31
CA ARG A 59 -22.38 -3.02 -13.87
C ARG A 59 -23.00 -1.63 -13.70
N MET A 60 -22.61 -0.89 -12.66
CA MET A 60 -23.11 0.46 -12.40
C MET A 60 -22.55 1.47 -13.41
N LEU A 61 -21.32 1.26 -13.88
CA LEU A 61 -20.67 2.11 -14.88
C LEU A 61 -21.37 2.06 -16.25
N ARG A 62 -22.19 1.03 -16.53
CA ARG A 62 -22.95 0.92 -17.77
C ARG A 62 -23.88 2.13 -17.99
N GLY A 63 -24.55 2.58 -16.92
CA GLY A 63 -25.44 3.74 -16.97
C GLY A 63 -24.69 5.03 -17.25
N THR A 64 -23.58 5.25 -16.55
CA THR A 64 -22.77 6.46 -16.64
C THR A 64 -22.06 6.58 -17.99
N TYR A 65 -21.39 5.52 -18.42
CA TYR A 65 -20.57 5.52 -19.65
C TYR A 65 -21.31 5.02 -20.90
N LYS A 66 -22.55 4.53 -20.76
CA LYS A 66 -23.36 3.96 -21.84
C LYS A 66 -22.60 2.89 -22.65
N ARG A 67 -21.84 2.04 -21.93
CA ARG A 67 -21.04 0.96 -22.50
C ARG A 67 -21.55 -0.41 -22.07
N SER A 68 -21.28 -1.44 -22.85
CA SER A 68 -21.57 -2.82 -22.47
C SER A 68 -20.71 -3.26 -21.28
N LEU A 69 -21.18 -4.22 -20.48
CA LEU A 69 -20.37 -4.77 -19.38
C LEU A 69 -19.09 -5.43 -19.90
N TRP A 70 -19.14 -6.05 -21.07
CA TRP A 70 -17.97 -6.64 -21.70
C TRP A 70 -16.92 -5.57 -22.03
N THR A 71 -17.32 -4.45 -22.65
CA THR A 71 -16.44 -3.32 -22.96
C THR A 71 -15.76 -2.77 -21.69
N ILE A 72 -16.54 -2.57 -20.61
CA ILE A 72 -15.99 -2.07 -19.33
C ILE A 72 -14.98 -3.06 -18.75
N ARG A 73 -15.27 -4.37 -18.75
CA ARG A 73 -14.34 -5.39 -18.25
C ARG A 73 -13.06 -5.47 -19.07
N THR A 74 -13.17 -5.42 -20.41
CA THR A 74 -12.01 -5.44 -21.30
C THR A 74 -11.09 -4.25 -21.00
N HIS A 75 -11.65 -3.04 -20.96
CA HIS A 75 -10.85 -1.84 -20.69
C HIS A 75 -10.31 -1.76 -19.25
N PHE A 76 -11.04 -2.29 -18.27
CA PHE A 76 -10.51 -2.46 -16.93
C PHE A 76 -9.26 -3.37 -16.93
N SER A 77 -9.32 -4.50 -17.64
CA SER A 77 -8.19 -5.42 -17.78
C SER A 77 -7.01 -4.80 -18.54
N ASP A 78 -7.29 -4.01 -19.60
CA ASP A 78 -6.26 -3.28 -20.35
C ASP A 78 -5.47 -2.32 -19.43
N VAL A 79 -6.19 -1.50 -18.64
CA VAL A 79 -5.57 -0.55 -17.69
C VAL A 79 -4.84 -1.29 -16.58
N LEU A 80 -5.42 -2.36 -16.02
CA LEU A 80 -4.77 -3.18 -15.01
C LEU A 80 -3.42 -3.72 -15.51
N THR A 81 -3.40 -4.25 -16.73
CA THR A 81 -2.18 -4.78 -17.35
C THR A 81 -1.15 -3.68 -17.61
N ALA A 82 -1.59 -2.53 -18.08
CA ALA A 82 -0.73 -1.37 -18.31
C ALA A 82 -0.09 -0.86 -16.99
N LEU A 83 -0.87 -0.77 -15.91
CA LEU A 83 -0.34 -0.40 -14.59
C LEU A 83 0.69 -1.42 -14.07
N LEU A 84 0.42 -2.70 -14.24
CA LEU A 84 1.34 -3.75 -13.80
C LEU A 84 2.65 -3.76 -14.58
N SER A 85 2.68 -3.30 -15.84
CA SER A 85 3.93 -3.16 -16.58
C SER A 85 4.87 -2.10 -15.98
N LEU A 86 4.33 -1.14 -15.20
CA LEU A 86 5.10 -0.13 -14.47
C LEU A 86 5.57 -0.61 -13.08
N TYR A 87 5.19 -1.83 -12.66
CA TYR A 87 5.45 -2.31 -11.31
C TYR A 87 6.92 -2.16 -10.91
N GLY A 88 7.84 -2.70 -11.70
CA GLY A 88 9.29 -2.66 -11.39
C GLY A 88 9.92 -1.26 -11.42
N GLU A 89 9.22 -0.27 -11.97
CA GLU A 89 9.65 1.11 -11.92
C GLU A 89 9.25 1.80 -10.61
N PHE A 90 8.00 1.62 -10.20
CA PHE A 90 7.46 2.25 -9.01
C PHE A 90 7.76 1.49 -7.71
N ILE A 91 7.84 0.15 -7.77
CA ILE A 91 8.07 -0.71 -6.62
C ILE A 91 9.48 -1.28 -6.73
N LYS A 92 10.42 -0.61 -6.10
CA LYS A 92 11.85 -1.01 -6.11
C LYS A 92 12.57 -0.54 -4.85
N LEU A 93 13.55 -1.31 -4.45
CA LEU A 93 14.42 -0.92 -3.36
C LEU A 93 15.32 0.27 -3.78
N PRO A 94 15.60 1.21 -2.86
CA PRO A 94 16.53 2.28 -3.10
C PRO A 94 17.97 1.74 -3.26
N SER A 95 18.88 2.61 -3.74
CA SER A 95 20.31 2.26 -3.84
C SER A 95 20.89 1.96 -2.45
N ALA A 96 21.97 1.18 -2.40
CA ALA A 96 22.68 0.85 -1.16
C ALA A 96 23.22 2.11 -0.43
N THR A 97 23.43 3.19 -1.15
CA THR A 97 23.90 4.50 -0.61
C THR A 97 22.80 5.35 -0.02
N ALA A 98 21.52 5.03 -0.29
CA ALA A 98 20.40 5.79 0.26
C ALA A 98 20.42 5.76 1.79
N GLN A 99 20.15 6.90 2.41
CA GLN A 99 20.05 7.04 3.86
C GLN A 99 18.70 7.60 4.26
N ALA A 100 18.23 7.20 5.43
CA ALA A 100 17.02 7.77 6.01
C ALA A 100 17.24 9.27 6.32
N PRO A 101 16.17 10.09 6.29
CA PRO A 101 16.28 11.52 6.56
C PRO A 101 16.74 11.79 7.98
N ASN A 102 17.44 12.93 8.15
CA ASN A 102 17.90 13.37 9.48
C ASN A 102 16.80 14.17 10.20
N ASP A 103 15.61 13.64 10.27
CA ASP A 103 14.49 14.21 11.02
C ASP A 103 14.36 13.59 12.42
N TYR A 104 13.41 14.08 13.22
CA TYR A 104 13.24 13.65 14.61
C TYR A 104 12.85 12.15 14.75
N LYS A 105 12.27 11.52 13.73
CA LYS A 105 11.88 10.09 13.73
C LYS A 105 13.02 9.20 13.26
N TRP A 106 13.69 9.57 12.17
CA TRP A 106 14.61 8.70 11.44
C TRP A 106 16.08 8.91 11.72
N LYS A 107 16.47 10.05 12.32
CA LYS A 107 17.89 10.38 12.62
C LYS A 107 18.65 9.29 13.41
N TRP A 108 17.94 8.43 14.14
CA TRP A 108 18.51 7.32 14.89
C TRP A 108 18.68 6.04 14.06
N PHE A 109 18.11 6.02 12.87
CA PHE A 109 18.01 4.85 11.99
C PHE A 109 18.53 5.15 10.58
N GLY A 110 19.65 5.85 10.44
CA GLY A 110 20.17 6.36 9.15
C GLY A 110 20.37 5.30 8.07
N ASN A 111 20.65 4.04 8.45
CA ASN A 111 20.77 2.93 7.51
C ASN A 111 19.48 2.12 7.30
N ALA A 112 18.38 2.51 7.92
CA ALA A 112 17.10 1.88 7.65
C ALA A 112 16.66 2.14 6.20
N LEU A 113 16.11 1.14 5.54
CA LEU A 113 15.39 1.29 4.26
C LEU A 113 13.99 1.85 4.48
N GLY A 114 13.46 1.61 5.67
CA GLY A 114 12.10 1.93 6.07
C GLY A 114 11.55 0.93 7.07
N ALA A 115 10.25 0.65 7.00
CA ALA A 115 9.58 -0.32 7.88
C ALA A 115 8.87 -1.41 7.07
N LEU A 116 8.78 -2.60 7.66
CA LEU A 116 8.17 -3.78 7.07
C LEU A 116 7.06 -4.28 7.99
N ASP A 117 5.92 -4.66 7.40
CA ASP A 117 4.83 -5.31 8.13
C ASP A 117 3.90 -6.08 7.18
N GLY A 118 3.00 -6.91 7.75
CA GLY A 118 1.92 -7.59 7.05
C GLY A 118 0.64 -6.74 7.01
N CYS A 119 -0.07 -6.78 5.89
CA CYS A 119 -1.34 -6.11 5.71
C CYS A 119 -2.42 -7.09 5.24
N HIS A 120 -3.46 -7.28 6.03
CA HIS A 120 -4.62 -8.07 5.63
C HIS A 120 -5.58 -7.24 4.77
N ILE A 121 -5.96 -7.77 3.61
CA ILE A 121 -6.90 -7.16 2.66
C ILE A 121 -8.08 -8.10 2.50
N ASP A 122 -9.30 -7.58 2.64
CA ASP A 122 -10.52 -8.37 2.53
C ASP A 122 -10.68 -8.96 1.12
N VAL A 123 -11.00 -10.25 1.03
CA VAL A 123 -11.18 -10.95 -0.23
C VAL A 123 -12.44 -11.81 -0.20
N LEU A 124 -12.98 -12.08 -1.37
CA LEU A 124 -14.01 -13.09 -1.58
C LEU A 124 -13.36 -14.31 -2.23
N VAL A 125 -13.51 -15.45 -1.60
CA VAL A 125 -13.05 -16.76 -2.13
C VAL A 125 -14.16 -17.79 -1.99
N ASP A 126 -14.06 -18.90 -2.72
CA ASP A 126 -15.00 -19.99 -2.62
C ASP A 126 -15.07 -20.56 -1.20
N VAL A 127 -16.23 -21.09 -0.84
CA VAL A 127 -16.47 -21.63 0.52
C VAL A 127 -15.43 -22.68 0.90
N ALA A 128 -15.00 -23.52 -0.06
CA ALA A 128 -13.98 -24.54 0.14
C ALA A 128 -12.61 -23.96 0.56
N ASP A 129 -12.29 -22.75 0.10
CA ASP A 129 -11.01 -22.09 0.36
C ASP A 129 -11.06 -21.15 1.59
N GLN A 130 -12.24 -20.77 2.08
CA GLN A 130 -12.37 -19.80 3.17
C GLN A 130 -11.54 -20.14 4.41
N GLY A 131 -11.37 -21.44 4.74
CA GLY A 131 -10.57 -21.87 5.89
C GLY A 131 -9.11 -21.40 5.81
N ARG A 132 -8.51 -21.40 4.61
CA ARG A 132 -7.14 -20.96 4.36
C ARG A 132 -7.00 -19.44 4.43
N TYR A 133 -8.04 -18.70 4.02
CA TYR A 133 -8.04 -17.25 4.00
C TYR A 133 -8.53 -16.61 5.31
N ARG A 134 -8.97 -17.41 6.28
CA ARG A 134 -9.48 -16.92 7.57
C ARG A 134 -8.33 -16.52 8.48
N ASN A 135 -8.25 -15.22 8.76
CA ASN A 135 -7.23 -14.65 9.66
C ASN A 135 -7.58 -14.86 11.14
N ARG A 136 -6.70 -14.45 12.05
CA ARG A 136 -6.90 -14.57 13.52
C ARG A 136 -8.12 -13.81 14.04
N LYS A 137 -8.59 -12.79 13.32
CA LYS A 137 -9.81 -12.02 13.63
C LYS A 137 -11.07 -12.61 12.98
N GLN A 138 -11.00 -13.83 12.42
CA GLN A 138 -12.06 -14.53 11.73
C GLN A 138 -12.52 -13.92 10.40
N ALA A 139 -11.87 -12.87 9.91
CA ALA A 139 -12.13 -12.26 8.61
C ALA A 139 -11.46 -13.06 7.47
N ILE A 140 -12.12 -13.11 6.29
CA ILE A 140 -11.58 -13.75 5.09
C ILE A 140 -10.72 -12.73 4.36
N THR A 141 -9.39 -12.91 4.41
CA THR A 141 -8.42 -11.93 3.92
C THR A 141 -7.30 -12.61 3.16
N THR A 142 -6.67 -11.86 2.25
CA THR A 142 -5.32 -12.15 1.78
C THR A 142 -4.30 -11.35 2.60
N ASN A 143 -3.14 -11.94 2.85
CA ASN A 143 -2.03 -11.25 3.52
C ASN A 143 -1.06 -10.71 2.46
N MET A 144 -0.70 -9.43 2.59
CA MET A 144 0.27 -8.73 1.77
C MET A 144 1.44 -8.28 2.64
N LEU A 145 2.65 -8.76 2.38
CA LEU A 145 3.85 -8.20 2.98
C LEU A 145 4.17 -6.88 2.27
N GLY A 146 4.39 -5.81 3.03
CA GLY A 146 4.79 -4.52 2.51
C GLY A 146 6.04 -3.97 3.19
N VAL A 147 6.96 -3.45 2.40
CA VAL A 147 8.10 -2.65 2.86
C VAL A 147 7.88 -1.23 2.37
N VAL A 148 7.91 -0.26 3.26
CA VAL A 148 7.69 1.15 2.93
C VAL A 148 8.84 2.02 3.40
N ASP A 149 9.15 3.07 2.67
CA ASP A 149 10.12 4.06 3.08
C ASP A 149 9.51 5.12 4.04
N TRP A 150 10.33 6.08 4.47
CA TRP A 150 9.91 7.19 5.32
C TRP A 150 8.92 8.17 4.65
N ASN A 151 8.83 8.16 3.31
CA ASN A 151 7.87 8.93 2.53
C ASN A 151 6.55 8.18 2.27
N MET A 152 6.36 7.04 2.95
CA MET A 152 5.19 6.17 2.78
C MET A 152 5.05 5.59 1.36
N LYS A 153 6.16 5.35 0.65
CA LYS A 153 6.19 4.67 -0.65
C LYS A 153 6.52 3.20 -0.47
N PHE A 154 5.82 2.34 -1.18
CA PHE A 154 6.15 0.93 -1.22
C PHE A 154 7.48 0.69 -1.94
N LEU A 155 8.41 0.05 -1.26
CA LEU A 155 9.70 -0.39 -1.81
C LEU A 155 9.65 -1.83 -2.30
N TYR A 156 8.84 -2.64 -1.63
CA TYR A 156 8.58 -4.04 -1.96
C TYR A 156 7.19 -4.43 -1.49
N VAL A 157 6.50 -5.25 -2.27
CA VAL A 157 5.22 -5.84 -1.87
C VAL A 157 5.13 -7.28 -2.35
N LEU A 158 4.58 -8.14 -1.51
CA LEU A 158 4.28 -9.54 -1.83
C LEU A 158 2.84 -9.83 -1.42
N PRO A 159 1.86 -9.55 -2.30
CA PRO A 159 0.45 -9.86 -2.05
C PRO A 159 0.14 -11.32 -2.38
N GLY A 160 -1.00 -11.81 -1.88
CA GLY A 160 -1.59 -13.08 -2.32
C GLY A 160 -1.36 -14.26 -1.39
N TRP A 161 -0.73 -14.05 -0.23
CA TRP A 161 -0.70 -15.07 0.80
C TRP A 161 -2.06 -15.23 1.47
N GLU A 162 -2.35 -16.44 1.89
CA GLU A 162 -3.57 -16.77 2.63
C GLU A 162 -3.60 -16.06 3.98
N GLY A 163 -4.78 -15.53 4.38
CA GLY A 163 -4.91 -14.75 5.61
C GLY A 163 -4.59 -15.51 6.90
N SER A 164 -4.61 -16.84 6.87
CA SER A 164 -4.21 -17.68 8.00
C SER A 164 -2.69 -17.74 8.23
N VAL A 165 -1.89 -17.31 7.23
CA VAL A 165 -0.43 -17.43 7.27
C VAL A 165 0.17 -16.28 8.06
N SER A 166 1.14 -16.58 8.93
CA SER A 166 1.85 -15.56 9.73
C SER A 166 2.80 -14.74 8.87
N ASP A 167 2.96 -13.46 9.22
CA ASP A 167 3.82 -12.50 8.52
C ASP A 167 5.28 -12.98 8.45
N SER A 168 5.79 -13.62 9.50
CA SER A 168 7.14 -14.22 9.52
C SER A 168 7.32 -15.32 8.48
N ARG A 169 6.26 -16.08 8.13
CA ARG A 169 6.30 -17.09 7.09
C ARG A 169 6.26 -16.44 5.70
N VAL A 170 5.45 -15.40 5.54
CA VAL A 170 5.40 -14.61 4.30
C VAL A 170 6.76 -13.97 4.02
N LEU A 171 7.38 -13.36 5.04
CA LEU A 171 8.73 -12.79 4.93
C LEU A 171 9.77 -13.83 4.54
N ARG A 172 9.74 -15.02 5.16
CA ARG A 172 10.67 -16.10 4.80
C ARG A 172 10.52 -16.54 3.35
N ASP A 173 9.30 -16.54 2.82
CA ASP A 173 9.06 -16.83 1.40
C ASP A 173 9.54 -15.68 0.51
N ALA A 174 9.30 -14.43 0.88
CA ALA A 174 9.77 -13.26 0.16
C ALA A 174 11.29 -13.25 -0.05
N MET A 175 12.03 -13.77 0.94
CA MET A 175 13.50 -13.82 0.93
C MET A 175 14.09 -15.06 0.23
N ARG A 176 13.26 -15.96 -0.32
CA ARG A 176 13.77 -17.15 -1.01
C ARG A 176 14.51 -16.76 -2.28
N THR A 177 15.75 -17.24 -2.41
CA THR A 177 16.65 -16.92 -3.52
C THR A 177 16.20 -17.46 -4.88
N ASN A 178 15.29 -18.43 -4.90
CA ASN A 178 14.72 -18.98 -6.13
C ASN A 178 13.52 -18.19 -6.68
N ARG A 179 13.10 -17.10 -6.02
CA ARG A 179 12.08 -16.18 -6.54
C ARG A 179 12.73 -15.17 -7.50
N GLN A 180 12.06 -14.85 -8.59
CA GLN A 180 12.48 -13.77 -9.50
C GLN A 180 12.40 -12.39 -8.84
N ASP A 181 11.44 -12.21 -7.93
CA ASP A 181 11.15 -11.01 -7.18
C ASP A 181 11.58 -11.12 -5.70
N ALA A 182 12.67 -11.83 -5.43
CA ALA A 182 13.15 -12.03 -4.07
C ALA A 182 13.45 -10.69 -3.36
N PHE A 183 13.00 -10.58 -2.13
CA PHE A 183 13.31 -9.44 -1.27
C PHE A 183 14.74 -9.58 -0.73
N VAL A 184 15.66 -8.79 -1.28
CA VAL A 184 17.08 -8.81 -0.89
C VAL A 184 17.45 -7.46 -0.29
N ILE A 185 17.77 -7.46 1.00
CA ILE A 185 18.22 -6.24 1.70
C ILE A 185 19.69 -5.99 1.35
N PRO A 186 20.05 -4.78 0.85
CA PRO A 186 21.44 -4.43 0.58
C PRO A 186 22.32 -4.53 1.84
N LYS A 187 23.56 -4.95 1.69
CA LYS A 187 24.53 -5.09 2.80
C LYS A 187 24.63 -3.77 3.59
N GLY A 188 24.56 -3.86 4.90
CA GLY A 188 24.62 -2.72 5.81
C GLY A 188 23.32 -1.94 5.95
N LYS A 189 22.24 -2.38 5.28
CA LYS A 189 20.88 -1.83 5.40
C LYS A 189 19.99 -2.76 6.21
N TYR A 190 18.88 -2.21 6.72
CA TYR A 190 17.88 -2.98 7.47
C TYR A 190 16.49 -2.35 7.37
N CYS A 191 15.47 -3.15 7.68
CA CYS A 191 14.09 -2.68 7.86
C CYS A 191 13.72 -2.71 9.35
N LEU A 192 12.95 -1.72 9.80
CA LEU A 192 12.30 -1.77 11.11
C LEU A 192 11.11 -2.75 11.03
N VAL A 193 11.03 -3.66 11.98
CA VAL A 193 10.00 -4.68 12.07
C VAL A 193 9.34 -4.70 13.45
N ASP A 194 8.16 -5.30 13.58
CA ASP A 194 7.51 -5.42 14.88
C ASP A 194 8.16 -6.51 15.76
N ALA A 195 7.70 -6.64 17.01
CA ALA A 195 8.21 -7.63 17.96
C ALA A 195 7.89 -9.08 17.58
N GLY A 196 6.96 -9.32 16.63
CA GLY A 196 6.62 -10.64 16.10
C GLY A 196 7.68 -11.22 15.18
N TYR A 197 8.53 -10.36 14.60
CA TYR A 197 9.64 -10.79 13.74
C TYR A 197 10.90 -11.09 14.59
N THR A 198 11.80 -11.85 13.99
CA THR A 198 13.10 -12.13 14.61
C THR A 198 14.08 -10.99 14.33
N ASN A 199 14.73 -10.48 15.38
CA ASN A 199 15.84 -9.56 15.20
C ASN A 199 17.04 -10.29 14.60
N GLY A 200 17.65 -9.73 13.55
CA GLY A 200 18.75 -10.37 12.84
C GLY A 200 19.30 -9.49 11.72
N GLU A 201 20.20 -10.04 10.91
CA GLU A 201 20.77 -9.32 9.78
C GLU A 201 19.66 -8.83 8.84
N GLY A 202 19.65 -7.53 8.56
CA GLY A 202 18.63 -6.87 7.74
C GLY A 202 17.31 -6.53 8.45
N PHE A 203 17.12 -6.92 9.72
CA PHE A 203 15.89 -6.67 10.47
C PHE A 203 16.16 -6.17 11.86
N LEU A 204 15.58 -5.04 12.22
CA LEU A 204 15.73 -4.41 13.52
C LEU A 204 14.36 -4.39 14.24
N ALA A 205 14.23 -5.25 15.25
CA ALA A 205 13.02 -5.38 16.06
C ALA A 205 13.16 -4.63 17.41
N PRO A 206 12.05 -4.27 18.07
CA PRO A 206 12.09 -3.71 19.40
C PRO A 206 12.46 -4.77 20.46
N PHE A 207 12.95 -4.32 21.62
CA PHE A 207 13.16 -5.19 22.77
C PHE A 207 11.85 -5.79 23.26
N ARG A 208 11.76 -7.12 23.27
CA ARG A 208 10.61 -7.85 23.78
C ARG A 208 10.45 -7.63 25.28
N SER A 209 9.23 -7.75 25.77
CA SER A 209 8.88 -7.62 27.21
C SER A 209 9.18 -6.25 27.84
N THR A 210 9.56 -5.25 27.04
CA THR A 210 9.77 -3.88 27.51
C THR A 210 8.57 -3.04 27.04
N ARG A 211 7.54 -2.94 27.88
CA ARG A 211 6.39 -2.07 27.61
C ARG A 211 6.78 -0.60 27.74
N TYR A 212 6.29 0.21 26.84
CA TYR A 212 6.35 1.66 26.90
C TYR A 212 4.95 2.21 26.61
N HIS A 213 4.49 3.15 27.45
CA HIS A 213 3.23 3.85 27.23
C HIS A 213 3.55 5.31 26.96
N LEU A 214 3.25 5.79 25.74
CA LEU A 214 3.47 7.19 25.35
C LEU A 214 2.78 8.18 26.28
N LYS A 215 1.60 7.80 26.83
CA LYS A 215 0.84 8.65 27.79
C LYS A 215 1.48 8.76 29.16
N GLU A 216 2.21 7.74 29.63
CA GLU A 216 2.88 7.76 30.94
C GLU A 216 4.10 8.67 30.96
N TRP A 217 4.67 8.98 29.80
CA TRP A 217 5.90 9.76 29.68
C TRP A 217 5.67 11.25 29.51
N ALA A 218 4.54 11.64 28.90
CA ALA A 218 4.13 13.04 28.87
C ALA A 218 3.91 13.62 30.29
N ALA A 219 3.71 12.73 31.30
CA ALA A 219 3.44 13.10 32.68
C ALA A 219 4.66 12.96 33.63
N SER A 220 5.78 12.31 33.20
CA SER A 220 6.92 12.06 34.06
C SER A 220 8.16 12.85 33.65
N ALA A 221 8.78 13.54 34.61
CA ALA A 221 10.03 14.27 34.42
C ALA A 221 11.29 13.38 34.36
N GLN A 222 11.16 12.05 34.47
CA GLN A 222 12.30 11.12 34.48
C GLN A 222 12.65 10.64 33.07
N GLN A 223 13.96 10.68 32.73
CA GLN A 223 14.44 10.09 31.48
C GLN A 223 14.26 8.57 31.48
N PRO A 224 13.75 8.00 30.33
CA PRO A 224 13.50 6.58 30.25
C PRO A 224 14.77 5.75 30.27
N GLN A 225 14.67 4.52 30.79
CA GLN A 225 15.74 3.52 30.63
C GLN A 225 16.05 3.31 29.13
N THR A 226 17.31 3.01 28.82
CA THR A 226 17.83 2.90 27.45
C THR A 226 16.97 2.01 26.52
N ALA A 227 16.51 0.85 27.00
CA ALA A 227 15.65 -0.06 26.22
C ALA A 227 14.25 0.53 25.93
N LYS A 228 13.66 1.26 26.88
CA LYS A 228 12.38 1.93 26.69
C LYS A 228 12.51 3.09 25.69
N LEU A 229 13.58 3.87 25.79
CA LEU A 229 13.86 4.97 24.87
C LEU A 229 14.08 4.45 23.44
N TYR A 230 14.81 3.34 23.28
CA TYR A 230 14.97 2.68 22.01
C TYR A 230 13.61 2.24 21.44
N ASN A 231 12.79 1.51 22.22
CA ASN A 231 11.48 1.05 21.76
C ASN A 231 10.55 2.21 21.37
N LEU A 232 10.59 3.32 22.09
CA LEU A 232 9.84 4.53 21.74
C LEU A 232 10.27 5.08 20.38
N ARG A 233 11.58 5.29 20.18
CA ARG A 233 12.13 5.79 18.90
C ARG A 233 11.82 4.84 17.75
N HIS A 234 12.00 3.54 17.98
CA HIS A 234 11.69 2.49 17.02
C HIS A 234 10.22 2.51 16.62
N SER A 235 9.30 2.57 17.58
CA SER A 235 7.87 2.65 17.32
C SER A 235 7.48 3.91 16.56
N CYS A 236 8.04 5.08 16.93
CA CYS A 236 7.80 6.34 16.23
C CYS A 236 8.20 6.27 14.75
N ALA A 237 9.34 5.64 14.44
CA ALA A 237 9.80 5.47 13.07
C ALA A 237 8.99 4.38 12.34
N ARG A 238 8.77 3.21 12.98
CA ARG A 238 8.04 2.08 12.39
C ARG A 238 6.57 2.42 12.09
N ASN A 239 5.96 3.34 12.82
CA ASN A 239 4.56 3.77 12.58
C ASN A 239 4.31 4.22 11.13
N VAL A 240 5.35 4.52 10.37
CA VAL A 240 5.22 4.85 8.93
C VAL A 240 4.53 3.73 8.15
N VAL A 241 4.78 2.44 8.43
CA VAL A 241 4.16 1.34 7.70
C VAL A 241 2.66 1.22 8.04
N GLU A 242 2.28 1.40 9.30
CA GLU A 242 0.88 1.39 9.73
C GLU A 242 0.10 2.54 9.07
N ARG A 243 0.66 3.75 9.12
CA ARG A 243 0.10 4.93 8.43
C ARG A 243 -0.06 4.71 6.93
N THR A 244 0.95 4.11 6.29
CA THR A 244 0.91 3.78 4.87
C THR A 244 -0.23 2.83 4.55
N PHE A 245 -0.41 1.76 5.32
CA PHE A 245 -1.48 0.79 5.07
C PHE A 245 -2.87 1.38 5.29
N VAL A 246 -3.06 2.23 6.30
CA VAL A 246 -4.34 2.93 6.51
C VAL A 246 -4.62 3.89 5.35
N LEU A 247 -3.65 4.72 4.98
CA LEU A 247 -3.77 5.65 3.85
C LEU A 247 -4.05 4.90 2.53
N PHE A 248 -3.33 3.82 2.28
CA PHE A 248 -3.49 2.96 1.11
C PHE A 248 -4.90 2.39 0.98
N LYS A 249 -5.44 1.86 2.07
CA LYS A 249 -6.81 1.34 2.10
C LYS A 249 -7.88 2.43 2.05
N LYS A 250 -7.65 3.60 2.63
CA LYS A 250 -8.58 4.73 2.54
C LYS A 250 -8.66 5.29 1.13
N LYS A 251 -7.52 5.37 0.45
CA LYS A 251 -7.47 5.90 -0.92
C LYS A 251 -8.05 4.94 -1.95
N TRP A 252 -7.96 3.63 -1.71
CA TRP A 252 -8.43 2.60 -2.63
C TRP A 252 -9.45 1.69 -1.94
N ASP A 253 -10.72 2.08 -1.97
CA ASP A 253 -11.81 1.39 -1.26
C ASP A 253 -11.99 -0.08 -1.65
N ILE A 254 -11.57 -0.46 -2.85
CA ILE A 254 -11.58 -1.87 -3.28
C ILE A 254 -10.79 -2.77 -2.33
N LEU A 255 -9.79 -2.24 -1.61
CA LEU A 255 -8.97 -2.96 -0.66
C LEU A 255 -9.64 -3.21 0.71
N ARG A 256 -10.78 -2.54 0.95
CA ARG A 256 -11.61 -2.70 2.17
C ARG A 256 -12.90 -3.46 1.90
N SER A 257 -13.11 -3.88 0.66
CA SER A 257 -14.37 -4.46 0.21
C SER A 257 -14.14 -5.87 -0.31
N GLN A 258 -15.04 -6.79 0.04
CA GLN A 258 -15.09 -8.08 -0.62
C GLN A 258 -15.59 -7.89 -2.07
N THR A 259 -14.75 -8.22 -3.02
CA THR A 259 -15.04 -8.03 -4.45
C THR A 259 -15.31 -9.37 -5.15
N PHE A 260 -16.10 -9.33 -6.25
CA PHE A 260 -16.42 -10.51 -7.05
C PHE A 260 -15.37 -10.85 -8.11
N PHE A 261 -14.18 -10.26 -8.03
CA PHE A 261 -13.05 -10.69 -8.85
C PHE A 261 -12.53 -12.03 -8.34
N ASP A 262 -12.02 -12.87 -9.22
CA ASP A 262 -11.31 -14.06 -8.77
C ASP A 262 -10.04 -13.68 -7.98
N ILE A 263 -9.52 -14.60 -7.17
CA ILE A 263 -8.40 -14.29 -6.26
C ILE A 263 -7.14 -13.85 -7.04
N LYS A 264 -6.92 -14.33 -8.26
CA LYS A 264 -5.77 -13.94 -9.09
C LYS A 264 -5.88 -12.48 -9.51
N ASP A 265 -7.08 -12.06 -9.94
CA ASP A 265 -7.33 -10.67 -10.30
C ASP A 265 -7.33 -9.76 -9.08
N GLN A 266 -7.81 -10.21 -7.93
CA GLN A 266 -7.71 -9.45 -6.67
C GLN A 266 -6.24 -9.16 -6.32
N ILE A 267 -5.34 -10.15 -6.43
CA ILE A 267 -3.89 -9.99 -6.21
C ILE A 267 -3.28 -8.99 -7.20
N ARG A 268 -3.67 -9.06 -8.48
CA ARG A 268 -3.21 -8.11 -9.51
C ARG A 268 -3.70 -6.69 -9.24
N ILE A 269 -4.94 -6.53 -8.79
CA ILE A 269 -5.52 -5.24 -8.41
C ILE A 269 -4.76 -4.64 -7.22
N ILE A 270 -4.45 -5.43 -6.19
CA ILE A 270 -3.63 -4.99 -5.05
C ILE A 270 -2.28 -4.43 -5.53
N SER A 271 -1.60 -5.16 -6.41
CA SER A 271 -0.31 -4.72 -6.99
C SER A 271 -0.44 -3.42 -7.80
N ALA A 272 -1.50 -3.27 -8.59
CA ALA A 272 -1.78 -2.05 -9.35
C ALA A 272 -2.10 -0.86 -8.42
N CYS A 273 -2.84 -1.09 -7.33
CA CYS A 273 -3.08 -0.06 -6.31
C CYS A 273 -1.78 0.38 -5.63
N CYS A 274 -0.80 -0.51 -5.42
CA CYS A 274 0.53 -0.13 -4.91
C CYS A 274 1.29 0.78 -5.91
N VAL A 275 1.21 0.49 -7.21
CA VAL A 275 1.78 1.36 -8.25
C VAL A 275 1.11 2.73 -8.24
N LEU A 276 -0.22 2.78 -8.20
CA LEU A 276 -0.98 4.03 -8.12
C LEU A 276 -0.69 4.81 -6.83
N HIS A 277 -0.51 4.12 -5.71
CA HIS A 277 -0.12 4.74 -4.45
C HIS A 277 1.22 5.46 -4.57
N ASN A 278 2.25 4.77 -5.07
CA ASN A 278 3.57 5.37 -5.25
C ASN A 278 3.54 6.49 -6.29
N PHE A 279 2.81 6.32 -7.39
CA PHE A 279 2.60 7.37 -8.39
C PHE A 279 1.99 8.64 -7.77
N ALA A 280 0.98 8.50 -6.91
CA ALA A 280 0.36 9.63 -6.21
C ALA A 280 1.31 10.26 -5.18
N ARG A 281 2.04 9.43 -4.41
CA ARG A 281 3.02 9.91 -3.41
C ARG A 281 4.17 10.70 -4.04
N ASP A 282 4.61 10.34 -5.24
CA ASP A 282 5.64 11.10 -5.97
C ASP A 282 5.19 12.51 -6.41
N ARG A 283 3.87 12.73 -6.45
CA ARG A 283 3.22 13.97 -6.93
C ARG A 283 2.45 14.69 -5.84
N GLN A 284 2.88 14.62 -4.61
CA GLN A 284 2.22 15.13 -3.39
C GLN A 284 1.26 16.30 -3.63
N HIS A 285 0.05 16.21 -3.14
CA HIS A 285 -0.97 17.25 -3.24
C HIS A 285 -1.62 17.49 -1.89
N VAL A 286 -2.08 18.74 -1.65
CA VAL A 286 -2.75 19.16 -0.40
C VAL A 286 -3.89 18.23 0.00
N MET A 287 -4.62 17.67 -0.99
CA MET A 287 -5.71 16.72 -0.71
C MET A 287 -5.21 15.41 -0.12
N ASP A 288 -4.02 14.94 -0.51
CA ASP A 288 -3.39 13.76 0.09
C ASP A 288 -2.92 14.05 1.53
N ASP A 289 -2.52 15.30 1.82
CA ASP A 289 -2.15 15.73 3.17
C ASP A 289 -3.38 15.80 4.09
N LEU A 290 -4.53 16.25 3.59
CA LEU A 290 -5.79 16.23 4.36
C LEU A 290 -6.19 14.79 4.72
N LEU A 291 -6.14 13.87 3.77
CA LEU A 291 -6.40 12.45 4.02
C LEU A 291 -5.41 11.86 5.05
N LEU A 292 -4.15 12.29 5.01
CA LEU A 292 -3.13 11.87 5.96
C LEU A 292 -3.42 12.39 7.38
N HIS A 293 -3.91 13.61 7.54
CA HIS A 293 -4.34 14.15 8.83
C HIS A 293 -5.49 13.34 9.43
N GLU A 294 -6.44 12.89 8.63
CA GLU A 294 -7.49 11.98 9.08
C GLU A 294 -6.92 10.64 9.56
N VAL A 295 -5.98 10.07 8.81
CA VAL A 295 -5.28 8.83 9.19
C VAL A 295 -4.56 8.98 10.52
N ASP A 296 -3.84 10.08 10.73
CA ASP A 296 -3.13 10.35 11.98
C ASP A 296 -4.10 10.49 13.17
N SER A 297 -5.26 11.12 12.95
CA SER A 297 -6.31 11.26 13.97
C SER A 297 -6.93 9.90 14.34
N GLU A 298 -7.18 9.03 13.36
CA GLU A 298 -7.70 7.68 13.61
C GLU A 298 -6.71 6.81 14.38
N LEU A 299 -5.43 6.82 13.98
CA LEU A 299 -4.40 6.05 14.67
C LEU A 299 -4.15 6.53 16.10
N ALA A 300 -4.29 7.84 16.36
CA ALA A 300 -4.17 8.39 17.70
C ALA A 300 -5.34 7.97 18.62
N ASN A 301 -6.52 7.70 18.06
CA ASN A 301 -7.73 7.32 18.78
C ASN A 301 -7.97 5.79 18.81
N ALA A 302 -7.15 5.00 18.11
CA ALA A 302 -7.29 3.54 18.09
C ALA A 302 -7.05 2.97 19.51
N PRO A 303 -7.89 2.05 20.01
CA PRO A 303 -7.63 1.34 21.27
C PRO A 303 -6.36 0.49 21.12
N ASN A 304 -5.50 0.57 22.11
CA ASN A 304 -4.24 -0.20 22.22
C ASN A 304 -4.48 -1.70 22.39
#